data_e77b2d254708c980313106f7a63d5016
#
_entry.id   e77b2d254708c980313106f7a63d5016
#
_cell.length_a   1.000
_cell.length_b   1.000
_cell.length_c   1.000
_cell.angle_alpha   90.00
_cell.angle_beta   90.00
_cell.angle_gamma   90.00
#
_symmetry.space_group_name_H-M   'P 1'
#
loop_
_entity.id
_entity.type
_entity.pdbx_description
1 polymer ?
#
loop_
_entity_poly.entity_id
_entity_poly.type
_entity_poly.pdbx_seq_one_letter_code
_entity_poly.pdbx_strand_id
1 'polypeptide(L)'
;MNILAKNFTIDHNSKLPLHVQVEELFRKLIKMEVYKKGALLPKEVDLANLWGVSRNTIRQATNKLEHEGLIVRKKGVGTRVAEKKSLVTGLDHWYSFTREMQEKGINVINQLLKTEEIHPNEEICNFFSITPDKKIFKLSKLKGENSGDPIVYFESYFHPRIGINKNDDFDMPLYSMLQDHFGVIVDRSRENISACHAGAVIGKKLKVPATFPLLKRERFVYDINGKPVEYNVGYYRSDKFTYTIDINKSTES
;
A
#
# COMPACT_ATOMS: atom_id res chain seq x y z
N MET A 1 10.61 28.15 -14.76
CA MET A 1 9.33 28.47 -14.09
C MET A 1 8.10 28.31 -14.98
N ASN A 2 8.17 28.53 -16.30
CA ASN A 2 7.01 28.44 -17.21
C ASN A 2 6.41 27.04 -17.45
N ILE A 3 7.14 25.97 -17.26
CA ILE A 3 6.66 24.58 -17.53
C ILE A 3 5.73 24.08 -16.40
N LEU A 4 5.97 24.53 -15.17
CA LEU A 4 5.16 24.13 -14.00
C LEU A 4 3.78 24.81 -14.01
N ALA A 5 3.67 26.04 -14.49
CA ALA A 5 2.42 26.80 -14.51
C ALA A 5 1.39 26.26 -15.53
N LYS A 6 1.85 25.62 -16.62
CA LYS A 6 0.96 25.15 -17.71
C LYS A 6 0.31 23.77 -17.46
N ASN A 7 0.93 22.92 -16.61
CA ASN A 7 0.52 21.52 -16.47
C ASN A 7 0.05 21.12 -15.06
N PHE A 8 0.03 22.07 -14.11
CA PHE A 8 -0.23 21.78 -12.70
C PHE A 8 -1.19 22.82 -12.12
N THR A 9 -2.47 22.55 -12.20
CA THR A 9 -3.53 23.42 -11.68
C THR A 9 -4.31 22.73 -10.56
N ILE A 10 -4.73 23.51 -9.57
CA ILE A 10 -5.62 23.10 -8.49
C ILE A 10 -7.05 23.47 -8.88
N ASP A 11 -7.97 22.55 -8.72
CA ASP A 11 -9.40 22.80 -8.85
C ASP A 11 -10.01 23.09 -7.47
N HIS A 12 -10.24 24.37 -7.17
CA HIS A 12 -10.83 24.82 -5.91
C HIS A 12 -12.31 24.42 -5.76
N ASN A 13 -12.99 24.05 -6.85
CA ASN A 13 -14.39 23.63 -6.85
C ASN A 13 -14.56 22.11 -6.76
N SER A 14 -13.46 21.36 -6.80
CA SER A 14 -13.47 19.91 -6.68
C SER A 14 -13.87 19.46 -5.27
N LYS A 15 -14.58 18.34 -5.18
CA LYS A 15 -14.86 17.66 -3.90
C LYS A 15 -13.59 17.08 -3.25
N LEU A 16 -12.49 16.97 -4.01
CA LEU A 16 -11.22 16.45 -3.51
C LEU A 16 -10.53 17.52 -2.65
N PRO A 17 -10.14 17.21 -1.40
CA PRO A 17 -9.46 18.16 -0.52
C PRO A 17 -8.18 18.73 -1.16
N LEU A 18 -7.91 20.02 -0.95
CA LEU A 18 -6.77 20.72 -1.57
C LEU A 18 -5.42 20.04 -1.30
N HIS A 19 -5.20 19.52 -0.09
CA HIS A 19 -3.95 18.83 0.24
C HIS A 19 -3.76 17.55 -0.58
N VAL A 20 -4.84 16.83 -0.90
CA VAL A 20 -4.78 15.62 -1.74
C VAL A 20 -4.45 15.98 -3.19
N GLN A 21 -5.04 17.04 -3.73
CA GLN A 21 -4.70 17.54 -5.05
C GLN A 21 -3.23 17.98 -5.12
N VAL A 22 -2.76 18.66 -4.10
CA VAL A 22 -1.34 19.08 -3.97
C VAL A 22 -0.42 17.86 -3.92
N GLU A 23 -0.77 16.80 -3.19
CA GLU A 23 -0.01 15.54 -3.18
C GLU A 23 0.11 14.93 -4.58
N GLU A 24 -0.98 14.89 -5.34
CA GLU A 24 -0.97 14.39 -6.72
C GLU A 24 -0.07 15.23 -7.63
N LEU A 25 -0.12 16.55 -7.49
CA LEU A 25 0.76 17.45 -8.24
C LEU A 25 2.23 17.22 -7.91
N PHE A 26 2.58 17.05 -6.64
CA PHE A 26 3.94 16.70 -6.25
C PHE A 26 4.39 15.34 -6.82
N ARG A 27 3.51 14.32 -6.81
CA ARG A 27 3.84 13.01 -7.40
C ARG A 27 4.10 13.11 -8.91
N LYS A 28 3.37 13.97 -9.63
CA LYS A 28 3.64 14.27 -11.04
C LYS A 28 4.97 15.01 -11.19
N LEU A 29 5.23 16.00 -10.33
CA LEU A 29 6.45 16.81 -10.34
C LEU A 29 7.71 15.94 -10.16
N ILE A 30 7.71 15.04 -9.18
CA ILE A 30 8.84 14.14 -8.88
C ILE A 30 9.16 13.19 -10.05
N LYS A 31 8.17 12.86 -10.88
CA LYS A 31 8.35 11.99 -12.06
C LYS A 31 8.98 12.70 -13.26
N MET A 32 9.03 14.04 -13.26
CA MET A 32 9.64 14.79 -14.37
C MET A 32 11.15 14.60 -14.39
N GLU A 33 11.73 14.49 -15.60
CA GLU A 33 13.18 14.30 -15.79
C GLU A 33 14.03 15.34 -15.04
N VAL A 34 13.55 16.60 -15.00
CA VAL A 34 14.24 17.73 -14.33
C VAL A 34 14.37 17.53 -12.82
N TYR A 35 13.48 16.74 -12.22
CA TYR A 35 13.44 16.51 -10.78
C TYR A 35 13.83 15.10 -10.37
N LYS A 36 14.39 14.30 -11.28
CA LYS A 36 14.86 12.95 -10.93
C LYS A 36 16.13 12.99 -10.06
N LYS A 37 16.28 11.96 -9.20
CA LYS A 37 17.53 11.60 -8.48
C LYS A 37 18.20 12.76 -7.73
N GLY A 38 17.62 13.18 -6.63
CA GLY A 38 18.25 14.14 -5.71
C GLY A 38 18.14 15.60 -6.14
N ALA A 39 17.40 15.90 -7.21
CA ALA A 39 17.18 17.27 -7.63
C ALA A 39 16.42 18.06 -6.58
N LEU A 40 16.77 19.34 -6.45
CA LEU A 40 16.11 20.28 -5.55
C LEU A 40 14.72 20.64 -6.09
N LEU A 41 13.70 20.44 -5.26
CA LEU A 41 12.33 20.88 -5.57
C LEU A 41 12.21 22.42 -5.37
N PRO A 42 11.25 23.08 -6.03
CA PRO A 42 10.93 24.47 -5.77
C PRO A 42 10.55 24.69 -4.30
N LYS A 43 10.80 25.90 -3.80
CA LYS A 43 10.47 26.23 -2.41
C LYS A 43 8.97 26.12 -2.16
N GLU A 44 8.59 25.69 -0.96
CA GLU A 44 7.17 25.56 -0.56
C GLU A 44 6.38 26.86 -0.76
N VAL A 45 7.04 28.01 -0.55
CA VAL A 45 6.44 29.34 -0.76
C VAL A 45 6.12 29.58 -2.23
N ASP A 46 7.04 29.21 -3.12
CA ASP A 46 6.88 29.42 -4.55
C ASP A 46 5.76 28.53 -5.10
N LEU A 47 5.69 27.28 -4.62
CA LEU A 47 4.63 26.35 -4.98
C LEU A 47 3.26 26.77 -4.42
N ALA A 48 3.22 27.29 -3.19
CA ALA A 48 1.98 27.81 -2.59
C ALA A 48 1.41 28.96 -3.43
N ASN A 49 2.26 29.88 -3.84
CA ASN A 49 1.87 31.00 -4.71
C ASN A 49 1.46 30.52 -6.11
N LEU A 50 2.20 29.58 -6.70
CA LEU A 50 1.94 29.05 -8.04
C LEU A 50 0.59 28.32 -8.13
N TRP A 51 0.24 27.55 -7.09
CA TRP A 51 -0.97 26.72 -7.06
C TRP A 51 -2.14 27.38 -6.35
N GLY A 52 -1.98 28.60 -5.83
CA GLY A 52 -3.04 29.34 -5.15
C GLY A 52 -3.53 28.69 -3.85
N VAL A 53 -2.64 28.01 -3.12
CA VAL A 53 -2.98 27.32 -1.87
C VAL A 53 -2.17 27.86 -0.69
N SER A 54 -2.63 27.56 0.54
CA SER A 54 -1.91 27.97 1.74
C SER A 54 -0.57 27.21 1.87
N ARG A 55 0.43 27.83 2.52
CA ARG A 55 1.69 27.16 2.88
C ARG A 55 1.44 25.92 3.74
N ASN A 56 0.40 25.95 4.58
CA ASN A 56 0.06 24.82 5.42
C ASN A 56 -0.44 23.64 4.58
N THR A 57 -1.21 23.89 3.52
CA THR A 57 -1.64 22.85 2.57
C THR A 57 -0.44 22.21 1.86
N ILE A 58 0.54 23.02 1.43
CA ILE A 58 1.80 22.52 0.86
C ILE A 58 2.55 21.68 1.88
N ARG A 59 2.67 22.14 3.14
CA ARG A 59 3.37 21.41 4.20
C ARG A 59 2.71 20.08 4.55
N GLN A 60 1.41 20.01 4.59
CA GLN A 60 0.69 18.74 4.80
C GLN A 60 1.04 17.74 3.70
N ALA A 61 0.97 18.16 2.44
CA ALA A 61 1.31 17.29 1.31
C ALA A 61 2.80 16.87 1.34
N THR A 62 3.71 17.82 1.56
CA THR A 62 5.15 17.50 1.61
C THR A 62 5.55 16.68 2.83
N ASN A 63 4.89 16.85 4.00
CA ASN A 63 5.10 15.96 5.15
C ASN A 63 4.74 14.51 4.81
N LYS A 64 3.61 14.30 4.12
CA LYS A 64 3.20 12.97 3.69
C LYS A 64 4.18 12.36 2.68
N LEU A 65 4.63 13.15 1.69
CA LEU A 65 5.63 12.68 0.70
C LEU A 65 7.01 12.42 1.32
N GLU A 66 7.40 13.16 2.34
CA GLU A 66 8.63 12.91 3.12
C GLU A 66 8.50 11.64 3.93
N HIS A 67 7.35 11.44 4.61
CA HIS A 67 7.03 10.20 5.31
C HIS A 67 7.01 9.00 4.36
N GLU A 68 6.58 9.19 3.11
CA GLU A 68 6.62 8.17 2.05
C GLU A 68 8.03 7.98 1.45
N GLY A 69 9.05 8.70 1.93
CA GLY A 69 10.42 8.63 1.41
C GLY A 69 10.59 9.07 -0.04
N LEU A 70 9.61 9.81 -0.59
CA LEU A 70 9.68 10.34 -1.96
C LEU A 70 10.50 11.61 -2.04
N ILE A 71 10.56 12.36 -0.95
CA ILE A 71 11.35 13.59 -0.81
C ILE A 71 12.09 13.58 0.53
N VAL A 72 13.15 14.36 0.62
CA VAL A 72 13.94 14.56 1.84
C VAL A 72 14.09 16.05 2.08
N ARG A 73 13.79 16.51 3.29
CA ARG A 73 14.03 17.89 3.72
C ARG A 73 15.37 17.99 4.43
N LYS A 74 16.18 18.96 4.04
CA LYS A 74 17.42 19.27 4.74
C LYS A 74 17.42 20.73 5.16
N LYS A 75 17.50 20.99 6.46
CA LYS A 75 17.52 22.35 7.02
C LYS A 75 18.61 23.20 6.34
N GLY A 76 18.25 24.36 5.84
CA GLY A 76 19.16 25.27 5.12
C GLY A 76 19.43 24.92 3.64
N VAL A 77 19.06 23.72 3.18
CA VAL A 77 19.29 23.27 1.80
C VAL A 77 18.01 23.26 0.98
N GLY A 78 16.87 22.88 1.59
CA GLY A 78 15.58 22.78 0.95
C GLY A 78 15.07 21.33 0.85
N THR A 79 14.06 21.14 0.01
CA THR A 79 13.43 19.84 -0.24
C THR A 79 13.99 19.24 -1.52
N ARG A 80 14.46 17.99 -1.48
CA ARG A 80 15.01 17.26 -2.62
C ARG A 80 14.17 16.01 -2.90
N VAL A 81 14.14 15.59 -4.15
CA VAL A 81 13.66 14.26 -4.50
C VAL A 81 14.64 13.22 -3.95
N ALA A 82 14.16 12.18 -3.30
CA ALA A 82 15.01 11.14 -2.74
C ALA A 82 15.85 10.45 -3.82
N GLU A 83 17.17 10.35 -3.64
CA GLU A 83 18.13 9.84 -4.65
C GLU A 83 18.03 8.34 -4.90
N LYS A 84 17.63 7.60 -3.92
CA LYS A 84 17.31 6.17 -3.98
C LYS A 84 16.07 5.94 -3.13
N LYS A 85 15.09 5.30 -3.71
CA LYS A 85 14.36 4.33 -2.91
C LYS A 85 15.39 3.31 -2.43
N SER A 86 15.95 3.46 -1.23
CA SER A 86 16.11 2.28 -0.41
C SER A 86 14.78 1.60 -0.52
N LEU A 87 14.74 0.39 -1.05
CA LEU A 87 13.58 -0.46 -0.95
C LEU A 87 13.45 -0.80 0.53
N VAL A 88 13.05 0.23 1.29
CA VAL A 88 12.54 0.08 2.63
C VAL A 88 11.18 -0.54 2.40
N THR A 89 11.15 -1.85 2.37
CA THR A 89 9.95 -2.59 2.71
C THR A 89 9.74 -2.39 4.21
N GLY A 90 9.68 -1.12 4.59
CA GLY A 90 9.34 -0.70 5.93
C GLY A 90 7.83 -0.79 6.09
N LEU A 91 7.41 -1.05 7.30
CA LEU A 91 6.03 -0.95 7.80
C LEU A 91 5.37 0.42 7.50
N ASP A 92 6.12 1.38 6.97
CA ASP A 92 5.73 2.76 6.75
C ASP A 92 5.10 3.03 5.37
N HIS A 93 5.10 2.03 4.46
CA HIS A 93 4.54 2.22 3.12
C HIS A 93 3.57 1.12 2.78
N TRP A 94 2.31 1.49 2.65
CA TRP A 94 1.22 0.61 2.27
C TRP A 94 1.23 0.28 0.78
N TYR A 95 2.20 -0.53 0.36
CA TYR A 95 2.20 -1.04 -1.00
C TYR A 95 1.47 -2.38 -1.07
N SER A 96 0.66 -2.55 -2.11
CA SER A 96 0.21 -3.89 -2.48
C SER A 96 1.43 -4.72 -2.88
N PHE A 97 1.42 -6.02 -2.63
CA PHE A 97 2.48 -6.95 -3.04
C PHE A 97 2.87 -6.77 -4.52
N THR A 98 1.91 -6.52 -5.40
CA THR A 98 2.16 -6.28 -6.83
C THR A 98 3.08 -5.09 -7.05
N ARG A 99 2.84 -3.99 -6.34
CA ARG A 99 3.66 -2.78 -6.44
C ARG A 99 5.05 -2.99 -5.85
N GLU A 100 5.13 -3.69 -4.71
CA GLU A 100 6.41 -4.07 -4.09
C GLU A 100 7.28 -4.88 -5.05
N MET A 101 6.70 -5.86 -5.75
CA MET A 101 7.41 -6.66 -6.74
C MET A 101 7.80 -5.85 -7.99
N GLN A 102 6.93 -4.98 -8.49
CA GLN A 102 7.24 -4.09 -9.62
C GLN A 102 8.42 -3.16 -9.32
N GLU A 103 8.54 -2.68 -8.10
CA GLU A 103 9.67 -1.85 -7.67
C GLU A 103 11.00 -2.63 -7.64
N LYS A 104 10.93 -3.94 -7.43
CA LYS A 104 12.07 -4.89 -7.56
C LYS A 104 12.32 -5.34 -9.02
N GLY A 105 11.53 -4.83 -9.97
CA GLY A 105 11.63 -5.23 -11.38
C GLY A 105 10.97 -6.58 -11.69
N ILE A 106 10.19 -7.13 -10.76
CA ILE A 106 9.51 -8.42 -10.92
C ILE A 106 8.05 -8.15 -11.28
N ASN A 107 7.64 -8.58 -12.47
CA ASN A 107 6.24 -8.52 -12.88
C ASN A 107 5.49 -9.73 -12.35
N VAL A 108 4.54 -9.48 -11.45
CA VAL A 108 3.68 -10.53 -10.90
C VAL A 108 2.26 -10.39 -11.40
N ILE A 109 1.64 -11.53 -11.68
CA ILE A 109 0.25 -11.64 -12.10
C ILE A 109 -0.57 -12.46 -11.10
N ASN A 110 -1.89 -12.33 -11.19
CA ASN A 110 -2.82 -13.23 -10.50
C ASN A 110 -2.87 -14.55 -11.27
N GLN A 111 -2.24 -15.61 -10.76
CA GLN A 111 -2.34 -16.98 -11.31
C GLN A 111 -3.63 -17.68 -10.88
N LEU A 112 -4.21 -17.25 -9.76
CA LEU A 112 -5.53 -17.65 -9.28
C LEU A 112 -6.17 -16.48 -8.56
N LEU A 113 -7.47 -16.29 -8.82
CA LEU A 113 -8.35 -15.43 -8.07
C LEU A 113 -9.62 -16.21 -7.76
N LYS A 114 -9.97 -16.33 -6.47
CA LYS A 114 -11.18 -17.02 -6.02
C LYS A 114 -11.87 -16.17 -4.96
N THR A 115 -13.17 -16.03 -5.09
CA THR A 115 -14.04 -15.36 -4.12
C THR A 115 -15.04 -16.35 -3.53
N GLU A 116 -15.34 -16.22 -2.25
CA GLU A 116 -16.32 -17.06 -1.56
C GLU A 116 -16.88 -16.33 -0.34
N GLU A 117 -18.11 -16.66 0.03
CA GLU A 117 -18.69 -16.27 1.33
C GLU A 117 -18.49 -17.44 2.30
N ILE A 118 -17.95 -17.14 3.47
CA ILE A 118 -17.65 -18.14 4.49
C ILE A 118 -18.16 -17.69 5.87
N HIS A 119 -18.33 -18.65 6.76
CA HIS A 119 -18.45 -18.38 8.20
C HIS A 119 -17.05 -18.15 8.78
N PRO A 120 -16.82 -17.04 9.51
CA PRO A 120 -15.51 -16.74 10.09
C PRO A 120 -15.18 -17.67 11.25
N ASN A 121 -13.89 -17.91 11.46
CA ASN A 121 -13.39 -18.54 12.67
C ASN A 121 -13.35 -17.53 13.84
N GLU A 122 -13.02 -18.01 15.03
CA GLU A 122 -13.00 -17.22 16.25
C GLU A 122 -12.04 -16.02 16.16
N GLU A 123 -10.85 -16.19 15.57
CA GLU A 123 -9.86 -15.12 15.40
C GLU A 123 -10.41 -13.96 14.56
N ILE A 124 -11.06 -14.29 13.45
CA ILE A 124 -11.67 -13.31 12.55
C ILE A 124 -12.89 -12.64 13.22
N CYS A 125 -13.71 -13.43 13.93
CA CYS A 125 -14.82 -12.89 14.72
C CYS A 125 -14.34 -11.86 15.73
N ASN A 126 -13.30 -12.18 16.48
CA ASN A 126 -12.71 -11.30 17.49
C ASN A 126 -12.15 -10.03 16.86
N PHE A 127 -11.41 -10.15 15.76
CA PHE A 127 -10.86 -8.98 15.07
C PHE A 127 -11.93 -8.05 14.53
N PHE A 128 -12.97 -8.60 13.89
CA PHE A 128 -14.05 -7.82 13.30
C PHE A 128 -15.16 -7.43 14.31
N SER A 129 -15.14 -7.97 15.52
CA SER A 129 -16.21 -7.80 16.51
C SER A 129 -17.57 -8.22 15.96
N ILE A 130 -17.61 -9.37 15.29
CA ILE A 130 -18.82 -9.98 14.71
C ILE A 130 -19.08 -11.37 15.28
N THR A 131 -20.32 -11.83 15.11
CA THR A 131 -20.73 -13.18 15.53
C THR A 131 -20.45 -14.24 14.45
N PRO A 132 -20.24 -15.53 14.81
CA PRO A 132 -19.87 -16.58 13.87
C PRO A 132 -20.96 -16.92 12.82
N ASP A 133 -22.20 -16.54 13.09
CA ASP A 133 -23.34 -16.73 12.18
C ASP A 133 -23.32 -15.78 10.99
N LYS A 134 -22.59 -14.65 11.09
CA LYS A 134 -22.44 -13.70 10.00
C LYS A 134 -21.45 -14.19 8.98
N LYS A 135 -21.91 -14.40 7.75
CA LYS A 135 -21.01 -14.64 6.63
C LYS A 135 -20.16 -13.44 6.32
N ILE A 136 -18.93 -13.69 5.93
CA ILE A 136 -17.95 -12.69 5.48
C ILE A 136 -17.46 -13.03 4.09
N PHE A 137 -17.04 -12.00 3.36
CA PHE A 137 -16.44 -12.18 2.04
C PHE A 137 -14.96 -12.53 2.18
N LYS A 138 -14.54 -13.60 1.49
CA LYS A 138 -13.17 -14.07 1.39
C LYS A 138 -12.67 -13.97 -0.04
N LEU A 139 -11.53 -13.32 -0.22
CA LEU A 139 -10.80 -13.25 -1.48
C LEU A 139 -9.50 -14.03 -1.36
N SER A 140 -9.28 -15.00 -2.23
CA SER A 140 -8.03 -15.76 -2.30
C SER A 140 -7.30 -15.41 -3.60
N LYS A 141 -6.01 -15.06 -3.50
CA LYS A 141 -5.15 -14.77 -4.65
C LYS A 141 -3.87 -15.58 -4.59
N LEU A 142 -3.51 -16.20 -5.70
CA LEU A 142 -2.19 -16.79 -5.91
C LEU A 142 -1.45 -15.89 -6.88
N LYS A 143 -0.28 -15.40 -6.48
CA LYS A 143 0.53 -14.51 -7.30
C LYS A 143 1.90 -15.11 -7.58
N GLY A 144 2.37 -14.91 -8.80
CA GLY A 144 3.67 -15.36 -9.27
C GLY A 144 4.07 -14.65 -10.55
N GLU A 145 5.21 -15.01 -11.12
CA GLU A 145 5.64 -14.52 -12.43
C GLU A 145 4.78 -15.10 -13.55
N ASN A 146 4.72 -14.44 -14.71
CA ASN A 146 3.84 -14.81 -15.82
C ASN A 146 4.02 -16.25 -16.30
N SER A 147 5.25 -16.72 -16.38
CA SER A 147 5.61 -18.09 -16.81
C SER A 147 6.23 -18.94 -15.71
N GLY A 148 6.21 -18.42 -14.47
CA GLY A 148 6.95 -18.99 -13.36
C GLY A 148 6.09 -19.67 -12.31
N ASP A 149 6.78 -20.10 -11.27
CA ASP A 149 6.15 -20.65 -10.10
C ASP A 149 5.44 -19.56 -9.27
N PRO A 150 4.46 -19.94 -8.46
CA PRO A 150 3.89 -19.06 -7.46
C PRO A 150 4.95 -18.51 -6.51
N ILE A 151 4.74 -17.25 -6.07
CA ILE A 151 5.59 -16.60 -5.06
C ILE A 151 4.84 -16.51 -3.74
N VAL A 152 3.55 -16.16 -3.79
CA VAL A 152 2.74 -15.92 -2.60
C VAL A 152 1.30 -16.34 -2.81
N TYR A 153 0.68 -16.87 -1.76
CA TYR A 153 -0.75 -17.11 -1.67
C TYR A 153 -1.34 -16.23 -0.58
N PHE A 154 -2.40 -15.48 -0.91
CA PHE A 154 -3.12 -14.59 0.00
C PHE A 154 -4.52 -15.09 0.27
N GLU A 155 -4.98 -14.88 1.49
CA GLU A 155 -6.37 -14.96 1.90
C GLU A 155 -6.75 -13.65 2.59
N SER A 156 -7.66 -12.89 1.98
CA SER A 156 -8.19 -11.64 2.51
C SER A 156 -9.64 -11.85 2.95
N TYR A 157 -9.95 -11.44 4.16
CA TYR A 157 -11.28 -11.49 4.75
C TYR A 157 -11.73 -10.07 5.00
N PHE A 158 -12.96 -9.73 4.61
CA PHE A 158 -13.46 -8.36 4.69
C PHE A 158 -14.61 -8.24 5.68
N HIS A 159 -14.59 -7.15 6.43
CA HIS A 159 -15.68 -6.85 7.36
C HIS A 159 -17.00 -6.68 6.58
N PRO A 160 -18.12 -7.33 6.99
CA PRO A 160 -19.39 -7.32 6.24
C PRO A 160 -19.95 -5.90 5.98
N ARG A 161 -19.63 -4.92 6.84
CA ARG A 161 -20.10 -3.53 6.69
C ARG A 161 -19.65 -2.86 5.37
N ILE A 162 -18.61 -3.39 4.72
CA ILE A 162 -18.06 -2.78 3.51
C ILE A 162 -18.96 -3.08 2.31
N GLY A 163 -19.57 -4.28 2.27
CA GLY A 163 -20.47 -4.67 1.20
C GLY A 163 -19.79 -5.24 -0.04
N ILE A 164 -18.49 -5.63 0.07
CA ILE A 164 -17.78 -6.31 -1.01
C ILE A 164 -18.50 -7.58 -1.42
N ASN A 165 -18.58 -7.82 -2.71
CA ASN A 165 -19.22 -8.99 -3.30
C ASN A 165 -18.45 -9.52 -4.52
N LYS A 166 -18.88 -10.67 -5.06
CA LYS A 166 -18.20 -11.36 -6.16
C LYS A 166 -18.16 -10.61 -7.50
N ASN A 167 -18.96 -9.57 -7.67
CA ASN A 167 -19.05 -8.80 -8.92
C ASN A 167 -18.06 -7.62 -8.94
N ASP A 168 -17.35 -7.38 -7.82
CA ASP A 168 -16.36 -6.31 -7.76
C ASP A 168 -15.10 -6.67 -8.54
N ASP A 169 -14.42 -5.66 -9.07
CA ASP A 169 -13.20 -5.82 -9.86
C ASP A 169 -11.97 -6.00 -8.97
N PHE A 170 -11.57 -7.25 -8.75
CA PHE A 170 -10.40 -7.60 -7.95
C PHE A 170 -9.07 -7.57 -8.73
N ASP A 171 -9.05 -7.20 -10.00
CA ASP A 171 -7.82 -6.94 -10.76
C ASP A 171 -7.30 -5.53 -10.49
N MET A 172 -8.17 -4.62 -10.05
CA MET A 172 -7.77 -3.32 -9.52
C MET A 172 -6.93 -3.45 -8.24
N PRO A 173 -6.08 -2.46 -7.92
CA PRO A 173 -5.46 -2.35 -6.61
C PRO A 173 -6.54 -2.28 -5.51
N LEU A 174 -6.52 -3.27 -4.59
CA LEU A 174 -7.58 -3.49 -3.61
C LEU A 174 -7.99 -2.23 -2.84
N TYR A 175 -7.02 -1.49 -2.32
CA TYR A 175 -7.34 -0.30 -1.50
C TYR A 175 -7.83 0.89 -2.31
N SER A 176 -7.47 0.98 -3.61
CA SER A 176 -8.10 1.94 -4.53
C SER A 176 -9.56 1.58 -4.77
N MET A 177 -9.85 0.29 -5.00
CA MET A 177 -11.22 -0.19 -5.13
C MET A 177 -12.05 0.10 -3.88
N LEU A 178 -11.49 -0.14 -2.66
CA LEU A 178 -12.17 0.16 -1.40
C LEU A 178 -12.49 1.64 -1.26
N GLN A 179 -11.57 2.50 -1.64
CA GLN A 179 -11.79 3.96 -1.59
C GLN A 179 -12.78 4.43 -2.63
N ASP A 180 -12.62 4.00 -3.89
CA ASP A 180 -13.38 4.54 -5.02
C ASP A 180 -14.82 4.01 -5.08
N HIS A 181 -15.03 2.73 -4.74
CA HIS A 181 -16.34 2.09 -4.84
C HIS A 181 -17.11 2.07 -3.51
N PHE A 182 -16.41 2.01 -2.39
CA PHE A 182 -17.04 1.85 -1.06
C PHE A 182 -16.80 3.02 -0.11
N GLY A 183 -16.02 4.04 -0.53
CA GLY A 183 -15.68 5.19 0.31
C GLY A 183 -14.86 4.83 1.55
N VAL A 184 -14.22 3.67 1.56
CA VAL A 184 -13.43 3.19 2.69
C VAL A 184 -11.98 3.60 2.51
N ILE A 185 -11.55 4.59 3.28
CA ILE A 185 -10.17 5.07 3.28
C ILE A 185 -9.40 4.31 4.35
N VAL A 186 -8.47 3.48 3.92
CA VAL A 186 -7.61 2.70 4.79
C VAL A 186 -6.48 3.58 5.32
N ASP A 187 -6.23 3.54 6.63
CA ASP A 187 -5.27 4.42 7.31
C ASP A 187 -4.15 3.67 8.04
N ARG A 188 -4.47 2.55 8.69
CA ARG A 188 -3.52 1.83 9.54
C ARG A 188 -3.55 0.33 9.32
N SER A 189 -2.38 -0.31 9.37
CA SER A 189 -2.27 -1.77 9.55
C SER A 189 -1.40 -2.13 10.74
N ARG A 190 -1.72 -3.27 11.37
CA ARG A 190 -0.83 -3.99 12.27
C ARG A 190 -0.44 -5.28 11.59
N GLU A 191 0.84 -5.62 11.63
CA GLU A 191 1.33 -6.83 10.97
C GLU A 191 2.06 -7.73 11.96
N ASN A 192 1.79 -9.04 11.87
CA ASN A 192 2.53 -10.09 12.54
C ASN A 192 3.27 -10.91 11.48
N ILE A 193 4.56 -11.09 11.65
CA ILE A 193 5.41 -11.86 10.75
C ILE A 193 5.96 -13.07 11.50
N SER A 194 5.77 -14.24 10.93
CA SER A 194 6.21 -15.51 11.52
C SER A 194 6.70 -16.49 10.46
N ALA A 195 7.30 -17.58 10.87
CA ALA A 195 7.64 -18.70 10.00
C ALA A 195 6.69 -19.87 10.26
N CYS A 196 6.33 -20.57 9.19
CA CYS A 196 5.54 -21.81 9.29
C CYS A 196 5.94 -22.81 8.21
N HIS A 197 5.53 -24.06 8.36
CA HIS A 197 5.58 -25.03 7.26
C HIS A 197 4.38 -24.83 6.32
N ALA A 198 4.57 -25.14 5.05
CA ALA A 198 3.52 -24.98 4.03
C ALA A 198 2.28 -25.85 4.32
N GLY A 199 2.46 -27.02 4.89
CA GLY A 199 1.38 -28.00 5.03
C GLY A 199 0.88 -28.50 3.67
N ALA A 200 -0.05 -29.44 3.69
CA ALA A 200 -0.53 -30.08 2.45
C ALA A 200 -1.31 -29.09 1.55
N VAL A 201 -2.13 -28.21 2.14
CA VAL A 201 -3.04 -27.33 1.39
C VAL A 201 -2.27 -26.18 0.73
N ILE A 202 -1.50 -25.43 1.50
CA ILE A 202 -0.74 -24.27 0.99
C ILE A 202 0.42 -24.76 0.12
N GLY A 203 1.08 -25.87 0.48
CA GLY A 203 2.15 -26.47 -0.31
C GLY A 203 1.70 -26.82 -1.72
N LYS A 204 0.51 -27.42 -1.87
CA LYS A 204 -0.07 -27.70 -3.19
C LYS A 204 -0.30 -26.42 -4.02
N LYS A 205 -0.79 -25.34 -3.39
CA LYS A 205 -1.02 -24.04 -4.06
C LYS A 205 0.30 -23.39 -4.49
N LEU A 206 1.29 -23.38 -3.61
CA LEU A 206 2.61 -22.77 -3.86
C LEU A 206 3.57 -23.70 -4.63
N LYS A 207 3.15 -24.91 -4.97
CA LYS A 207 3.97 -25.95 -5.65
C LYS A 207 5.26 -26.25 -4.88
N VAL A 208 5.15 -26.44 -3.57
CA VAL A 208 6.26 -26.78 -2.68
C VAL A 208 5.89 -27.96 -1.77
N PRO A 209 6.87 -28.71 -1.24
CA PRO A 209 6.60 -29.77 -0.26
C PRO A 209 5.87 -29.25 0.99
N ALA A 210 5.10 -30.11 1.67
CA ALA A 210 4.39 -29.74 2.89
C ALA A 210 5.32 -29.24 4.03
N THR A 211 6.56 -29.70 4.04
CA THR A 211 7.60 -29.31 5.00
C THR A 211 8.34 -28.05 4.61
N PHE A 212 8.04 -27.48 3.44
CA PHE A 212 8.74 -26.30 2.94
C PHE A 212 8.51 -25.09 3.87
N PRO A 213 9.57 -24.35 4.27
CA PRO A 213 9.43 -23.18 5.12
C PRO A 213 8.82 -22.00 4.36
N LEU A 214 7.83 -21.37 4.96
CA LEU A 214 7.18 -20.17 4.45
C LEU A 214 7.35 -19.02 5.44
N LEU A 215 7.42 -17.82 4.93
CA LEU A 215 7.15 -16.63 5.73
C LEU A 215 5.63 -16.41 5.73
N LYS A 216 5.03 -16.38 6.92
CA LYS A 216 3.61 -16.06 7.12
C LYS A 216 3.52 -14.61 7.59
N ARG A 217 2.69 -13.81 6.91
CA ARG A 217 2.36 -12.43 7.30
C ARG A 217 0.86 -12.32 7.52
N GLU A 218 0.48 -11.90 8.71
CA GLU A 218 -0.89 -11.57 9.08
C GLU A 218 -1.03 -10.06 9.18
N ARG A 219 -2.00 -9.51 8.50
CA ARG A 219 -2.24 -8.07 8.43
C ARG A 219 -3.64 -7.75 8.92
N PHE A 220 -3.74 -6.84 9.86
CA PHE A 220 -4.97 -6.33 10.46
C PHE A 220 -5.14 -4.87 10.03
N VAL A 221 -6.11 -4.62 9.16
CA VAL A 221 -6.29 -3.36 8.45
C VAL A 221 -7.45 -2.57 9.03
N TYR A 222 -7.24 -1.27 9.23
CA TYR A 222 -8.23 -0.35 9.80
C TYR A 222 -8.41 0.88 8.91
N ASP A 223 -9.62 1.44 8.92
CA ASP A 223 -9.92 2.71 8.26
C ASP A 223 -9.50 3.93 9.10
N ILE A 224 -9.70 5.13 8.54
CA ILE A 224 -9.39 6.42 9.19
C ILE A 224 -10.16 6.65 10.51
N ASN A 225 -11.24 5.88 10.74
CA ASN A 225 -12.02 5.93 11.98
C ASN A 225 -11.60 4.82 12.97
N GLY A 226 -10.53 4.09 12.68
CA GLY A 226 -10.04 2.97 13.47
C GLY A 226 -10.92 1.72 13.42
N LYS A 227 -11.88 1.63 12.49
CA LYS A 227 -12.73 0.45 12.33
C LYS A 227 -12.04 -0.62 11.48
N PRO A 228 -12.17 -1.92 11.82
CA PRO A 228 -11.56 -2.99 11.04
C PRO A 228 -12.15 -3.07 9.63
N VAL A 229 -11.27 -3.29 8.65
CA VAL A 229 -11.58 -3.35 7.21
C VAL A 229 -11.29 -4.72 6.65
N GLU A 230 -10.03 -5.18 6.78
CA GLU A 230 -9.52 -6.41 6.21
C GLU A 230 -8.64 -7.15 7.21
N TYR A 231 -8.79 -8.47 7.30
CA TYR A 231 -7.80 -9.39 7.84
C TYR A 231 -7.19 -10.15 6.67
N ASN A 232 -5.89 -10.06 6.51
CA ASN A 232 -5.18 -10.71 5.41
C ASN A 232 -4.10 -11.64 5.92
N VAL A 233 -4.03 -12.84 5.36
CA VAL A 233 -2.94 -13.80 5.62
C VAL A 233 -2.21 -14.05 4.32
N GLY A 234 -0.91 -13.78 4.30
CA GLY A 234 -0.02 -14.06 3.18
C GLY A 234 0.98 -15.15 3.51
N TYR A 235 1.09 -16.14 2.62
CA TYR A 235 2.05 -17.25 2.70
C TYR A 235 3.07 -17.08 1.57
N TYR A 236 4.28 -16.67 1.90
CA TYR A 236 5.34 -16.34 0.96
C TYR A 236 6.37 -17.46 0.90
N ARG A 237 6.76 -17.85 -0.29
CA ARG A 237 7.88 -18.79 -0.48
C ARG A 237 9.18 -18.12 -0.06
N SER A 238 9.88 -18.73 0.92
CA SER A 238 11.12 -18.17 1.49
C SER A 238 12.30 -18.17 0.52
N ASP A 239 12.27 -18.99 -0.54
CA ASP A 239 13.26 -19.05 -1.60
C ASP A 239 13.06 -17.95 -2.67
N LYS A 240 11.89 -17.29 -2.70
CA LYS A 240 11.53 -16.27 -3.68
C LYS A 240 11.23 -14.90 -3.08
N PHE A 241 11.05 -14.82 -1.78
CA PHE A 241 10.67 -13.59 -1.11
C PHE A 241 11.43 -13.41 0.21
N THR A 242 12.02 -12.24 0.38
CA THR A 242 12.64 -11.79 1.63
C THR A 242 11.95 -10.51 2.08
N TYR A 243 11.60 -10.45 3.34
CA TYR A 243 11.07 -9.23 3.96
C TYR A 243 12.23 -8.46 4.59
N THR A 244 12.45 -7.23 4.13
CA THR A 244 13.53 -6.36 4.63
C THR A 244 12.91 -5.20 5.39
N ILE A 245 13.43 -4.92 6.58
CA ILE A 245 13.04 -3.77 7.42
C ILE A 245 14.31 -2.95 7.66
N ASP A 246 14.31 -1.68 7.25
CA ASP A 246 15.38 -0.74 7.58
C ASP A 246 14.94 0.11 8.79
N ILE A 247 15.64 -0.02 9.90
CA ILE A 247 15.35 0.72 11.12
C ILE A 247 16.46 1.76 11.33
N ASN A 248 16.10 3.03 11.22
CA ASN A 248 17.00 4.13 11.56
C ASN A 248 16.83 4.50 13.04
N LYS A 249 17.92 4.51 13.80
CA LYS A 249 17.90 5.06 15.16
C LYS A 249 17.64 6.56 15.06
N SER A 250 16.46 7.01 15.51
CA SER A 250 16.23 8.44 15.73
C SER A 250 17.21 8.92 16.78
N THR A 251 18.13 9.80 16.42
CA THR A 251 18.90 10.57 17.40
C THR A 251 17.92 11.51 18.08
N GLU A 252 17.48 11.14 19.28
CA GLU A 252 16.85 12.10 20.20
C GLU A 252 17.85 13.22 20.44
N SER A 253 17.49 14.42 20.02
CA SER A 253 18.18 15.67 20.31
C SER A 253 17.39 16.44 21.36
#